data_46d3bd8e607b539b1cb041a8d68976f8
#
_entry.id   46d3bd8e607b539b1cb041a8d68976f8
#
_cell.length_a   1.000
_cell.length_b   1.000
_cell.length_c   1.000
_cell.angle_alpha   90.00
_cell.angle_beta   90.00
_cell.angle_gamma   90.00
#
_symmetry.space_group_name_H-M   'P 1'
#
loop_
_entity.id
_entity.type
_entity.pdbx_description
1 polymer ?
#
loop_
_entity_poly.entity_id
_entity_poly.type
_entity_poly.pdbx_seq_one_letter_code
_entity_poly.pdbx_strand_id
1 'polypeptide(L)'
;MDYFLFDFSGVQFHYTMSHFLKGMAEAGADAVFPVKAEEERVCVKVPFPDDYEEYEKGLSRNARSNLHKAYSKVRRNELDMSLKVIQGPFTDKALLSEAMKIYTKRESERKNRRMDFIPYIKHRYFSALVWAMKNMASHYTFCFFLNNRLVAFMTGFATNYNEIVFPYVAIDSKYGSYAPGKLMIGESIKYLQEHTSIRGLDLSRGDERYKLEMGGVRHYNYRFEIQL
;
A
#
# COMPACT_ATOMS: atom_id res chain seq x y z
N MET A 1 12.63 29.91 -10.74
CA MET A 1 12.28 28.76 -11.59
C MET A 1 11.34 27.90 -10.77
N ASP A 2 10.06 27.88 -11.13
CA ASP A 2 9.04 27.18 -10.36
C ASP A 2 8.89 25.78 -10.91
N TYR A 3 8.85 24.78 -10.01
CA TYR A 3 8.69 23.38 -10.35
C TYR A 3 7.39 22.87 -9.77
N PHE A 4 6.59 22.18 -10.58
CA PHE A 4 5.48 21.38 -10.10
C PHE A 4 5.88 19.90 -10.17
N LEU A 5 5.87 19.25 -9.03
CA LEU A 5 6.10 17.82 -8.93
C LEU A 5 4.75 17.11 -8.82
N PHE A 6 4.41 16.32 -9.84
CA PHE A 6 3.25 15.46 -9.81
C PHE A 6 3.69 14.03 -9.52
N ASP A 7 3.24 13.45 -8.41
CA ASP A 7 3.39 12.03 -8.14
C ASP A 7 2.06 11.33 -8.49
N PHE A 8 2.00 10.74 -9.68
CA PHE A 8 0.83 10.02 -10.20
C PHE A 8 0.79 8.56 -9.72
N SER A 9 1.40 8.25 -8.58
CA SER A 9 1.39 6.91 -8.04
C SER A 9 0.00 6.52 -7.53
N GLY A 10 -0.60 5.52 -8.13
CA GLY A 10 -1.66 4.75 -7.53
C GLY A 10 -3.10 5.10 -7.89
N VAL A 11 -3.36 6.03 -8.80
CA VAL A 11 -4.72 6.31 -9.29
C VAL A 11 -4.79 6.12 -10.80
N GLN A 12 -5.76 5.35 -11.28
CA GLN A 12 -5.87 5.02 -12.71
C GLN A 12 -6.05 6.27 -13.61
N PHE A 13 -6.70 7.31 -13.11
CA PHE A 13 -6.77 8.60 -13.80
C PHE A 13 -5.36 9.18 -14.01
N HIS A 14 -4.52 9.13 -13.01
CA HIS A 14 -3.13 9.57 -13.11
C HIS A 14 -2.32 8.65 -14.03
N TYR A 15 -2.64 7.38 -14.09
CA TYR A 15 -2.04 6.44 -15.03
C TYR A 15 -2.26 6.87 -16.47
N THR A 16 -3.49 7.21 -16.83
CA THR A 16 -3.81 7.75 -18.17
C THR A 16 -3.07 9.07 -18.44
N MET A 17 -3.03 9.98 -17.46
CA MET A 17 -2.30 11.24 -17.60
C MET A 17 -0.78 11.00 -17.72
N SER A 18 -0.22 10.04 -16.99
CA SER A 18 1.20 9.71 -17.09
C SER A 18 1.58 9.14 -18.45
N HIS A 19 0.72 8.32 -19.07
CA HIS A 19 0.93 7.86 -20.44
C HIS A 19 0.85 9.00 -21.46
N PHE A 20 -0.07 9.92 -21.27
CA PHE A 20 -0.17 11.11 -22.12
C PHE A 20 1.09 11.97 -22.03
N LEU A 21 1.56 12.28 -20.81
CA LEU A 21 2.78 13.06 -20.60
C LEU A 21 4.03 12.35 -21.14
N LYS A 22 4.11 11.04 -21.00
CA LYS A 22 5.18 10.24 -21.59
C LYS A 22 5.16 10.33 -23.12
N GLY A 23 4.00 10.17 -23.73
CA GLY A 23 3.83 10.31 -25.18
C GLY A 23 4.21 11.71 -25.68
N MET A 24 3.88 12.76 -24.93
CA MET A 24 4.30 14.14 -25.26
C MET A 24 5.84 14.30 -25.21
N ALA A 25 6.49 13.77 -24.18
CA ALA A 25 7.95 13.81 -24.06
C ALA A 25 8.65 13.04 -25.20
N GLU A 26 8.14 11.84 -25.54
CA GLU A 26 8.64 11.01 -26.64
C GLU A 26 8.42 11.66 -28.02
N ALA A 27 7.34 12.42 -28.20
CA ALA A 27 7.02 13.12 -29.43
C ALA A 27 7.80 14.43 -29.62
N GLY A 28 8.65 14.84 -28.66
CA GLY A 28 9.37 16.11 -28.71
C GLY A 28 8.44 17.33 -28.60
N ALA A 29 7.23 17.16 -28.08
CA ALA A 29 6.27 18.26 -27.84
C ALA A 29 6.59 19.07 -26.58
N ASP A 30 7.79 18.90 -26.04
CA ASP A 30 8.33 19.53 -24.85
C ASP A 30 8.68 21.01 -25.01
N ALA A 31 8.64 21.53 -26.23
CA ALA A 31 8.92 22.94 -26.51
C ALA A 31 7.93 23.92 -25.83
N VAL A 32 6.69 23.49 -25.58
CA VAL A 32 5.63 24.30 -24.93
C VAL A 32 5.53 24.03 -23.45
N PHE A 33 5.72 22.79 -23.04
CA PHE A 33 5.77 22.33 -21.65
C PHE A 33 6.92 21.35 -21.51
N PRO A 34 8.12 21.80 -21.09
CA PRO A 34 9.26 20.92 -20.94
C PRO A 34 8.93 19.84 -19.88
N VAL A 35 8.63 18.64 -20.36
CA VAL A 35 8.33 17.48 -19.54
C VAL A 35 9.52 16.57 -19.56
N LYS A 36 10.12 16.34 -18.40
CA LYS A 36 11.16 15.36 -18.20
C LYS A 36 10.57 14.13 -17.54
N ALA A 37 10.57 12.98 -18.24
CA ALA A 37 10.30 11.71 -17.59
C ALA A 37 11.47 11.41 -16.65
N GLU A 38 11.21 11.39 -15.34
CA GLU A 38 12.26 11.16 -14.35
C GLU A 38 12.47 9.69 -14.04
N GLU A 39 11.38 8.95 -13.84
CA GLU A 39 11.48 7.61 -13.29
C GLU A 39 10.25 6.77 -13.63
N GLU A 40 10.51 5.57 -14.12
CA GLU A 40 9.52 4.50 -14.18
C GLU A 40 9.58 3.69 -12.89
N ARG A 41 8.44 3.50 -12.23
CA ARG A 41 8.35 2.83 -10.93
C ARG A 41 7.44 1.64 -11.02
N VAL A 42 7.97 0.46 -10.70
CA VAL A 42 7.14 -0.73 -10.57
C VAL A 42 6.25 -0.63 -9.34
N CYS A 43 4.98 -0.90 -9.53
CA CYS A 43 3.95 -1.01 -8.50
C CYS A 43 3.29 -2.38 -8.59
N VAL A 44 2.59 -2.80 -7.55
CA VAL A 44 1.87 -4.07 -7.54
C VAL A 44 0.44 -3.88 -7.07
N LYS A 45 -0.48 -4.33 -7.88
CA LYS A 45 -1.91 -4.36 -7.61
C LYS A 45 -2.37 -5.81 -7.44
N VAL A 46 -3.17 -6.07 -6.44
CA VAL A 46 -3.81 -7.37 -6.17
C VAL A 46 -5.29 -7.25 -6.55
N PRO A 47 -5.68 -7.65 -7.76
CA PRO A 47 -7.09 -7.80 -8.11
C PRO A 47 -7.66 -9.04 -7.43
N PHE A 48 -8.95 -9.02 -7.09
CA PHE A 48 -9.61 -10.17 -6.51
C PHE A 48 -11.08 -10.26 -6.97
N PRO A 49 -11.61 -11.50 -7.13
CA PRO A 49 -13.00 -11.75 -7.49
C PRO A 49 -13.95 -11.43 -6.32
N ASP A 50 -15.25 -11.66 -6.52
CA ASP A 50 -16.27 -11.44 -5.49
C ASP A 50 -16.21 -12.48 -4.36
N ASP A 51 -15.69 -13.66 -4.63
CA ASP A 51 -15.61 -14.79 -3.69
C ASP A 51 -14.18 -15.05 -3.23
N TYR A 52 -14.00 -15.25 -1.91
CA TYR A 52 -12.68 -15.48 -1.33
C TYR A 52 -12.08 -16.84 -1.69
N GLU A 53 -12.92 -17.88 -1.83
CA GLU A 53 -12.42 -19.20 -2.25
C GLU A 53 -11.91 -19.15 -3.69
N GLU A 54 -12.59 -18.40 -4.55
CA GLU A 54 -12.15 -18.18 -5.92
C GLU A 54 -10.82 -17.44 -5.95
N TYR A 55 -10.68 -16.37 -5.12
CA TYR A 55 -9.40 -15.68 -4.94
C TYR A 55 -8.29 -16.65 -4.50
N GLU A 56 -8.53 -17.47 -3.46
CA GLU A 56 -7.54 -18.45 -3.01
C GLU A 56 -7.18 -19.46 -4.09
N LYS A 57 -8.16 -19.95 -4.85
CA LYS A 57 -7.94 -20.88 -5.98
C LYS A 57 -7.08 -20.25 -7.07
N GLY A 58 -7.19 -18.95 -7.28
CA GLY A 58 -6.36 -18.18 -8.22
C GLY A 58 -4.90 -18.04 -7.82
N LEU A 59 -4.57 -18.21 -6.53
CA LEU A 59 -3.20 -18.17 -6.06
C LEU A 59 -2.40 -19.38 -6.55
N SER A 60 -1.10 -19.19 -6.80
CA SER A 60 -0.22 -20.32 -7.07
C SER A 60 -0.26 -21.34 -5.91
N ARG A 61 -0.02 -22.63 -6.21
CA ARG A 61 -0.01 -23.70 -5.20
C ARG A 61 0.89 -23.37 -4.00
N ASN A 62 2.07 -22.81 -4.27
CA ASN A 62 3.02 -22.45 -3.22
C ASN A 62 2.53 -21.24 -2.40
N ALA A 63 1.96 -20.23 -3.04
CA ALA A 63 1.42 -19.05 -2.36
C ALA A 63 0.28 -19.43 -1.41
N ARG A 64 -0.68 -20.22 -1.90
CA ARG A 64 -1.80 -20.75 -1.12
C ARG A 64 -1.31 -21.60 0.05
N SER A 65 -0.40 -22.53 -0.19
CA SER A 65 0.20 -23.34 0.89
C SER A 65 0.88 -22.48 1.95
N ASN A 66 1.62 -21.43 1.54
CA ASN A 66 2.29 -20.52 2.47
C ASN A 66 1.28 -19.68 3.28
N LEU A 67 0.19 -19.26 2.66
CA LEU A 67 -0.88 -18.54 3.33
C LEU A 67 -1.56 -19.44 4.39
N HIS A 68 -1.93 -20.66 4.03
CA HIS A 68 -2.51 -21.63 4.96
C HIS A 68 -1.56 -22.00 6.11
N LYS A 69 -0.24 -22.11 5.83
CA LYS A 69 0.77 -22.33 6.89
C LYS A 69 0.83 -21.14 7.85
N ALA A 70 0.68 -19.90 7.37
CA ALA A 70 0.65 -18.72 8.22
C ALA A 70 -0.57 -18.75 9.17
N TYR A 71 -1.78 -19.00 8.64
CA TYR A 71 -2.98 -19.18 9.46
C TYR A 71 -2.82 -20.32 10.49
N SER A 72 -2.33 -21.49 10.04
CA SER A 72 -2.11 -22.64 10.90
C SER A 72 -1.09 -22.36 12.00
N LYS A 73 -0.07 -21.58 11.70
CA LYS A 73 0.95 -21.17 12.70
C LYS A 73 0.36 -20.25 13.78
N VAL A 74 -0.47 -19.28 13.39
CA VAL A 74 -1.17 -18.40 14.34
C VAL A 74 -2.06 -19.25 15.25
N ARG A 75 -2.89 -20.15 14.66
CA ARG A 75 -3.79 -21.02 15.41
C ARG A 75 -3.04 -21.97 16.35
N ARG A 76 -1.96 -22.61 15.88
CA ARG A 76 -1.16 -23.54 16.70
C ARG A 76 -0.49 -22.87 17.88
N ASN A 77 -0.15 -21.58 17.76
CA ASN A 77 0.44 -20.80 18.83
C ASN A 77 -0.63 -20.06 19.66
N GLU A 78 -1.90 -20.39 19.47
CA GLU A 78 -3.06 -19.84 20.21
C GLU A 78 -3.07 -18.30 20.23
N LEU A 79 -2.61 -17.69 19.12
CA LEU A 79 -2.62 -16.23 19.01
C LEU A 79 -4.01 -15.77 18.54
N ASP A 80 -4.58 -14.84 19.27
CA ASP A 80 -5.77 -14.12 18.83
C ASP A 80 -5.41 -13.22 17.64
N MET A 81 -6.18 -13.34 16.56
CA MET A 81 -5.97 -12.62 15.31
C MET A 81 -7.18 -11.76 14.98
N SER A 82 -6.97 -10.48 14.76
CA SER A 82 -8.06 -9.56 14.40
C SER A 82 -7.63 -8.51 13.39
N LEU A 83 -8.59 -8.08 12.57
CA LEU A 83 -8.47 -6.98 11.63
C LEU A 83 -9.40 -5.85 12.06
N LYS A 84 -8.87 -4.66 12.32
CA LYS A 84 -9.64 -3.42 12.51
C LYS A 84 -9.58 -2.60 11.24
N VAL A 85 -10.74 -2.31 10.66
CA VAL A 85 -10.86 -1.47 9.47
C VAL A 85 -11.41 -0.11 9.89
N ILE A 86 -10.76 0.95 9.44
CA ILE A 86 -11.17 2.33 9.66
C ILE A 86 -11.46 2.92 8.28
N GLN A 87 -12.71 3.30 8.06
CA GLN A 87 -13.15 3.96 6.85
C GLN A 87 -13.53 5.41 7.17
N GLY A 88 -13.11 6.33 6.31
CA GLY A 88 -13.33 7.76 6.51
C GLY A 88 -12.35 8.37 7.51
N PRO A 89 -12.74 9.39 8.26
CA PRO A 89 -11.84 10.13 9.14
C PRO A 89 -11.13 9.26 10.17
N PHE A 90 -9.82 9.30 10.19
CA PHE A 90 -9.00 8.57 11.16
C PHE A 90 -8.77 9.40 12.43
N THR A 91 -9.50 9.11 13.49
CA THR A 91 -9.50 9.92 14.74
C THR A 91 -8.70 9.30 15.89
N ASP A 92 -8.37 8.01 15.83
CA ASP A 92 -7.64 7.29 16.88
C ASP A 92 -6.15 7.65 16.87
N LYS A 93 -5.79 8.66 17.67
CA LYS A 93 -4.41 9.17 17.77
C LYS A 93 -3.44 8.13 18.35
N ALA A 94 -3.89 7.27 19.27
CA ALA A 94 -3.06 6.26 19.89
C ALA A 94 -2.65 5.19 18.88
N LEU A 95 -3.62 4.67 18.13
CA LEU A 95 -3.40 3.69 17.07
C LEU A 95 -2.52 4.28 15.94
N LEU A 96 -2.74 5.55 15.59
CA LEU A 96 -1.90 6.25 14.62
C LEU A 96 -0.44 6.32 15.10
N SER A 97 -0.22 6.67 16.37
CA SER A 97 1.13 6.72 16.95
C SER A 97 1.81 5.36 16.91
N GLU A 98 1.07 4.28 17.17
CA GLU A 98 1.58 2.91 17.13
C GLU A 98 1.95 2.50 15.68
N ALA A 99 1.08 2.77 14.72
CA ALA A 99 1.34 2.55 13.30
C ALA A 99 2.60 3.31 12.83
N MET A 100 2.77 4.56 13.28
CA MET A 100 3.95 5.36 12.99
C MET A 100 5.24 4.75 13.52
N LYS A 101 5.22 4.18 14.73
CA LYS A 101 6.40 3.50 15.30
C LYS A 101 6.81 2.30 14.45
N ILE A 102 5.83 1.48 14.01
CA ILE A 102 6.09 0.34 13.12
C ILE A 102 6.69 0.82 11.79
N TYR A 103 6.10 1.83 11.18
CA TYR A 103 6.57 2.40 9.92
C TYR A 103 8.00 2.94 10.02
N THR A 104 8.27 3.78 11.02
CA THR A 104 9.59 4.38 11.23
C THR A 104 10.65 3.33 11.50
N LYS A 105 10.33 2.33 12.32
CA LYS A 105 11.22 1.21 12.60
C LYS A 105 11.57 0.43 11.34
N ARG A 106 10.55 0.05 10.52
CA ARG A 106 10.77 -0.66 9.26
C ARG A 106 11.66 0.14 8.30
N GLU A 107 11.44 1.45 8.19
CA GLU A 107 12.25 2.30 7.32
C GLU A 107 13.71 2.40 7.79
N SER A 108 13.97 2.41 9.10
CA SER A 108 15.33 2.39 9.64
C SER A 108 16.03 1.05 9.38
N GLU A 109 15.33 -0.07 9.57
CA GLU A 109 15.84 -1.42 9.31
C GLU A 109 16.17 -1.62 7.81
N ARG A 110 15.28 -1.17 6.92
CA ARG A 110 15.44 -1.33 5.46
C ARG A 110 16.68 -0.63 4.90
N LYS A 111 17.10 0.48 5.48
CA LYS A 111 18.15 1.33 4.93
C LYS A 111 19.54 1.07 5.50
N ASN A 112 19.65 0.22 6.51
CA ASN A 112 20.92 -0.05 7.22
C ASN A 112 21.72 1.25 7.48
N ARG A 113 21.01 2.36 7.70
CA ARG A 113 21.58 3.70 7.89
C ARG A 113 21.20 4.21 9.28
N ARG A 114 22.21 4.52 10.08
CA ARG A 114 22.09 5.50 11.16
C ARG A 114 21.70 6.82 10.51
N MET A 115 20.45 7.23 10.62
CA MET A 115 19.97 8.45 10.00
C MET A 115 19.19 9.27 11.00
N ASP A 116 19.86 10.24 11.53
CA ASP A 116 19.29 11.14 12.54
C ASP A 116 18.25 12.12 11.94
N PHE A 117 18.27 12.37 10.65
CA PHE A 117 17.45 13.41 10.00
C PHE A 117 16.35 12.90 9.06
N ILE A 118 16.58 11.86 8.27
CA ILE A 118 15.59 11.37 7.29
C ILE A 118 14.38 10.70 7.95
N PRO A 119 14.48 9.97 9.08
CA PRO A 119 13.30 9.50 9.80
C PRO A 119 12.38 10.64 10.22
N TYR A 120 12.93 11.79 10.64
CA TYR A 120 12.16 12.95 11.05
C TYR A 120 11.39 13.58 9.87
N ILE A 121 12.01 13.76 8.71
CA ILE A 121 11.36 14.30 7.51
C ILE A 121 10.26 13.35 7.05
N LYS A 122 10.53 12.04 7.01
CA LYS A 122 9.54 11.04 6.62
C LYS A 122 8.39 10.93 7.61
N HIS A 123 8.67 11.09 8.90
CA HIS A 123 7.65 11.16 9.92
C HIS A 123 6.72 12.36 9.70
N ARG A 124 7.27 13.53 9.42
CA ARG A 124 6.47 14.73 9.11
C ARG A 124 5.65 14.55 7.83
N TYR A 125 6.25 13.99 6.79
CA TYR A 125 5.55 13.72 5.53
C TYR A 125 4.40 12.73 5.71
N PHE A 126 4.64 11.63 6.42
CA PHE A 126 3.60 10.66 6.76
C PHE A 126 2.51 11.31 7.62
N SER A 127 2.87 12.08 8.63
CA SER A 127 1.91 12.78 9.47
C SER A 127 1.07 13.78 8.69
N ALA A 128 1.68 14.51 7.75
CA ALA A 128 0.97 15.42 6.86
C ALA A 128 0.00 14.68 5.93
N LEU A 129 0.43 13.54 5.37
CA LEU A 129 -0.43 12.71 4.53
C LEU A 129 -1.60 12.13 5.32
N VAL A 130 -1.35 11.56 6.49
CA VAL A 130 -2.42 11.03 7.36
C VAL A 130 -3.36 12.14 7.79
N TRP A 131 -2.83 13.34 8.06
CA TRP A 131 -3.67 14.50 8.34
C TRP A 131 -4.56 14.88 7.14
N ALA A 132 -4.01 14.87 5.93
CA ALA A 132 -4.80 15.10 4.71
C ALA A 132 -5.86 14.01 4.51
N MET A 133 -5.50 12.75 4.69
CA MET A 133 -6.39 11.60 4.54
C MET A 133 -7.46 11.54 5.64
N LYS A 134 -7.19 12.11 6.82
CA LYS A 134 -8.12 12.16 7.96
C LYS A 134 -9.50 12.73 7.61
N ASN A 135 -9.56 13.66 6.66
CA ASN A 135 -10.78 14.32 6.26
C ASN A 135 -11.38 13.76 4.96
N MET A 136 -10.80 12.72 4.40
CA MET A 136 -11.27 12.10 3.15
C MET A 136 -12.27 10.98 3.44
N ALA A 137 -13.48 11.08 2.90
CA ALA A 137 -14.47 10.01 3.00
C ALA A 137 -14.01 8.70 2.36
N SER A 138 -13.15 8.79 1.35
CA SER A 138 -12.55 7.64 0.66
C SER A 138 -11.37 7.00 1.38
N HIS A 139 -10.99 7.49 2.57
CA HIS A 139 -9.86 6.95 3.33
C HIS A 139 -10.16 5.57 3.91
N TYR A 140 -9.16 4.68 3.83
CA TYR A 140 -9.16 3.36 4.46
C TYR A 140 -7.86 3.12 5.20
N THR A 141 -7.96 2.57 6.42
CA THR A 141 -6.82 2.01 7.14
C THR A 141 -7.18 0.63 7.65
N PHE A 142 -6.34 -0.34 7.34
CA PHE A 142 -6.43 -1.70 7.85
C PHE A 142 -5.33 -1.91 8.88
N CYS A 143 -5.71 -2.26 10.09
CA CYS A 143 -4.82 -2.56 11.20
C CYS A 143 -4.96 -4.02 11.59
N PHE A 144 -3.88 -4.77 11.51
CA PHE A 144 -3.85 -6.21 11.78
C PHE A 144 -3.16 -6.47 13.12
N PHE A 145 -3.85 -7.19 13.98
CA PHE A 145 -3.42 -7.45 15.35
C PHE A 145 -3.16 -8.94 15.58
N LEU A 146 -2.18 -9.23 16.44
CA LEU A 146 -1.97 -10.53 17.06
C LEU A 146 -1.91 -10.30 18.59
N ASN A 147 -2.77 -11.00 19.35
CA ASN A 147 -2.94 -10.82 20.80
C ASN A 147 -3.09 -9.33 21.18
N ASN A 148 -4.02 -8.64 20.54
CA ASN A 148 -4.31 -7.20 20.73
C ASN A 148 -3.11 -6.26 20.46
N ARG A 149 -2.04 -6.75 19.84
CA ARG A 149 -0.89 -5.94 19.47
C ARG A 149 -0.90 -5.67 17.98
N LEU A 150 -0.78 -4.41 17.58
CA LEU A 150 -0.65 -4.03 16.18
C LEU A 150 0.65 -4.59 15.61
N VAL A 151 0.56 -5.46 14.59
CA VAL A 151 1.72 -6.11 13.95
C VAL A 151 1.89 -5.75 12.48
N ALA A 152 0.82 -5.26 11.85
CA ALA A 152 0.89 -4.75 10.48
C ALA A 152 -0.23 -3.72 10.26
N PHE A 153 0.01 -2.77 9.38
CA PHE A 153 -1.03 -1.87 8.90
C PHE A 153 -0.79 -1.47 7.44
N MET A 154 -1.86 -1.08 6.78
CA MET A 154 -1.83 -0.37 5.51
C MET A 154 -2.87 0.75 5.53
N THR A 155 -2.50 1.90 4.97
CA THR A 155 -3.37 3.08 4.93
C THR A 155 -3.35 3.71 3.55
N GLY A 156 -4.51 4.12 3.08
CA GLY A 156 -4.69 4.61 1.73
C GLY A 156 -6.09 5.18 1.48
N PHE A 157 -6.49 5.19 0.23
CA PHE A 157 -7.77 5.76 -0.20
C PHE A 157 -8.39 4.96 -1.34
N ALA A 158 -9.71 4.85 -1.33
CA ALA A 158 -10.48 4.27 -2.41
C ALA A 158 -10.51 5.20 -3.62
N THR A 159 -10.45 4.61 -4.79
CA THR A 159 -10.57 5.30 -6.08
C THR A 159 -11.97 5.08 -6.68
N ASN A 160 -12.28 5.81 -7.75
CA ASN A 160 -13.51 5.61 -8.51
C ASN A 160 -13.51 4.31 -9.36
N TYR A 161 -12.46 3.51 -9.27
CA TYR A 161 -12.27 2.27 -10.04
C TYR A 161 -12.45 1.01 -9.19
N ASN A 162 -13.13 1.12 -8.05
CA ASN A 162 -13.33 0.03 -7.10
C ASN A 162 -12.01 -0.58 -6.59
N GLU A 163 -11.03 0.26 -6.35
CA GLU A 163 -9.71 -0.10 -5.85
C GLU A 163 -9.31 0.78 -4.68
N ILE A 164 -8.50 0.25 -3.78
CA ILE A 164 -7.84 1.04 -2.74
C ILE A 164 -6.35 1.08 -3.02
N VAL A 165 -5.81 2.30 -3.07
CA VAL A 165 -4.37 2.54 -3.19
C VAL A 165 -3.76 2.73 -1.81
N PHE A 166 -2.73 1.94 -1.50
CA PHE A 166 -2.01 1.97 -0.23
C PHE A 166 -0.58 2.50 -0.41
N PRO A 167 -0.36 3.82 -0.29
CA PRO A 167 0.98 4.38 -0.34
C PRO A 167 1.84 3.96 0.86
N TYR A 168 1.20 3.51 1.94
CA TYR A 168 1.88 3.08 3.15
C TYR A 168 1.42 1.70 3.60
N VAL A 169 2.38 0.79 3.64
CA VAL A 169 2.23 -0.56 4.20
C VAL A 169 3.42 -0.82 5.11
N ALA A 170 3.19 -1.19 6.34
CA ALA A 170 4.25 -1.54 7.28
C ALA A 170 3.92 -2.76 8.12
N ILE A 171 4.97 -3.49 8.48
CA ILE A 171 4.91 -4.75 9.23
C ILE A 171 5.97 -4.69 10.32
N ASP A 172 5.63 -5.08 11.54
CA ASP A 172 6.63 -5.24 12.60
C ASP A 172 7.48 -6.49 12.31
N SER A 173 8.77 -6.30 12.04
CA SER A 173 9.73 -7.35 11.72
C SER A 173 9.81 -8.45 12.77
N LYS A 174 9.52 -8.13 14.06
CA LYS A 174 9.48 -9.11 15.14
C LYS A 174 8.47 -10.23 14.92
N TYR A 175 7.40 -9.96 14.18
CA TYR A 175 6.34 -10.90 13.85
C TYR A 175 6.49 -11.52 12.46
N GLY A 176 7.60 -11.26 11.76
CA GLY A 176 7.85 -11.72 10.40
C GLY A 176 7.64 -13.21 10.19
N SER A 177 7.92 -14.04 11.21
CA SER A 177 7.74 -15.48 11.15
C SER A 177 6.28 -15.93 11.04
N TYR A 178 5.31 -15.06 11.33
CA TYR A 178 3.86 -15.28 11.17
C TYR A 178 3.32 -14.75 9.85
N ALA A 179 4.19 -14.15 9.02
CA ALA A 179 3.82 -13.54 7.74
C ALA A 179 2.63 -12.56 7.83
N PRO A 180 2.64 -11.58 8.78
CA PRO A 180 1.48 -10.75 9.07
C PRO A 180 1.02 -9.90 7.88
N GLY A 181 1.91 -9.55 6.95
CA GLY A 181 1.53 -8.87 5.72
C GLY A 181 0.63 -9.70 4.80
N LYS A 182 0.88 -11.01 4.68
CA LYS A 182 0.02 -11.90 3.90
C LYS A 182 -1.32 -12.12 4.58
N LEU A 183 -1.32 -12.33 5.90
CA LEU A 183 -2.54 -12.47 6.68
C LEU A 183 -3.39 -11.20 6.60
N MET A 184 -2.78 -10.02 6.76
CA MET A 184 -3.47 -8.74 6.63
C MET A 184 -4.11 -8.57 5.25
N ILE A 185 -3.39 -8.87 4.16
CA ILE A 185 -3.96 -8.81 2.80
C ILE A 185 -5.13 -9.78 2.66
N GLY A 186 -4.98 -11.03 3.09
CA GLY A 186 -6.04 -12.03 3.03
C GLY A 186 -7.30 -11.61 3.80
N GLU A 187 -7.14 -11.18 5.04
CA GLU A 187 -8.27 -10.70 5.86
C GLU A 187 -8.90 -9.41 5.32
N SER A 188 -8.09 -8.53 4.72
CA SER A 188 -8.60 -7.31 4.09
C SER A 188 -9.43 -7.63 2.85
N ILE A 189 -9.03 -8.61 2.04
CA ILE A 189 -9.80 -9.05 0.88
C ILE A 189 -11.15 -9.63 1.34
N LYS A 190 -11.18 -10.51 2.34
CA LYS A 190 -12.43 -11.04 2.92
C LYS A 190 -13.36 -9.91 3.34
N TYR A 191 -12.83 -8.97 4.15
CA TYR A 191 -13.61 -7.84 4.62
C TYR A 191 -14.19 -7.02 3.46
N LEU A 192 -13.39 -6.72 2.44
CA LEU A 192 -13.81 -5.89 1.32
C LEU A 192 -14.86 -6.57 0.44
N GLN A 193 -14.75 -7.87 0.23
CA GLN A 193 -15.72 -8.67 -0.49
C GLN A 193 -17.09 -8.69 0.21
N GLU A 194 -17.09 -8.76 1.53
CA GLU A 194 -18.32 -8.82 2.34
C GLU A 194 -18.99 -7.47 2.51
N HIS A 195 -18.23 -6.36 2.52
CA HIS A 195 -18.74 -5.06 2.99
C HIS A 195 -18.70 -3.96 1.93
N THR A 196 -18.10 -4.20 0.76
CA THR A 196 -17.87 -3.14 -0.24
C THR A 196 -17.93 -3.65 -1.68
N SER A 197 -17.93 -2.72 -2.63
CA SER A 197 -17.74 -3.01 -4.06
C SER A 197 -16.27 -3.01 -4.51
N ILE A 198 -15.32 -2.82 -3.58
CA ILE A 198 -13.88 -2.79 -3.90
C ILE A 198 -13.43 -4.17 -4.37
N ARG A 199 -12.65 -4.21 -5.45
CA ARG A 199 -12.13 -5.45 -6.07
C ARG A 199 -10.65 -5.39 -6.41
N GLY A 200 -9.91 -4.44 -5.81
CA GLY A 200 -8.47 -4.33 -6.00
C GLY A 200 -7.77 -3.61 -4.85
N LEU A 201 -6.58 -4.11 -4.49
CA LEU A 201 -5.66 -3.47 -3.57
C LEU A 201 -4.40 -3.08 -4.35
N ASP A 202 -4.16 -1.80 -4.54
CA ASP A 202 -2.87 -1.33 -5.06
C ASP A 202 -1.92 -1.14 -3.88
N LEU A 203 -0.94 -2.02 -3.78
CA LEU A 203 0.08 -2.03 -2.73
C LEU A 203 1.25 -1.10 -3.07
N SER A 204 1.06 -0.22 -4.05
CA SER A 204 2.01 0.81 -4.49
C SER A 204 3.39 0.27 -4.84
N ARG A 205 4.40 1.10 -4.66
CA ARG A 205 5.78 0.86 -5.10
C ARG A 205 6.39 -0.41 -4.56
N GLY A 206 7.23 -0.99 -5.42
CA GLY A 206 8.01 -2.18 -5.12
C GLY A 206 7.25 -3.46 -5.43
N ASP A 207 7.96 -4.41 -5.99
CA ASP A 207 7.46 -5.73 -6.36
C ASP A 207 7.92 -6.81 -5.39
N GLU A 208 7.87 -6.49 -4.10
CA GLU A 208 8.25 -7.43 -3.05
C GLU A 208 7.51 -8.75 -3.22
N ARG A 209 8.24 -9.83 -3.07
CA ARG A 209 7.79 -11.20 -3.32
C ARG A 209 6.43 -11.52 -2.68
N TYR A 210 6.18 -11.04 -1.47
CA TYR A 210 4.91 -11.33 -0.79
C TYR A 210 3.69 -10.74 -1.51
N LYS A 211 3.83 -9.57 -2.16
CA LYS A 211 2.75 -8.95 -2.94
C LYS A 211 2.38 -9.83 -4.14
N LEU A 212 3.39 -10.33 -4.86
CA LEU A 212 3.21 -11.22 -6.00
C LEU A 212 2.62 -12.57 -5.57
N GLU A 213 3.08 -13.12 -4.44
CA GLU A 213 2.52 -14.33 -3.85
C GLU A 213 1.06 -14.19 -3.43
N MET A 214 0.60 -12.97 -3.12
CA MET A 214 -0.81 -12.68 -2.86
C MET A 214 -1.63 -12.38 -4.13
N GLY A 215 -1.19 -12.85 -5.28
CA GLY A 215 -1.89 -12.66 -6.56
C GLY A 215 -1.63 -11.31 -7.21
N GLY A 216 -0.60 -10.61 -6.76
CA GLY A 216 -0.25 -9.29 -7.27
C GLY A 216 0.22 -9.31 -8.72
N VAL A 217 -0.22 -8.32 -9.47
CA VAL A 217 0.17 -8.04 -10.86
C VAL A 217 0.98 -6.76 -10.88
N ARG A 218 2.12 -6.78 -11.59
CA ARG A 218 2.96 -5.58 -11.77
C ARG A 218 2.28 -4.61 -12.70
N HIS A 219 2.35 -3.34 -12.33
CA HIS A 219 2.07 -2.21 -13.21
C HIS A 219 3.11 -1.12 -13.01
N TYR A 220 3.14 -0.11 -13.87
CA TYR A 220 4.17 0.91 -13.85
C TYR A 220 3.55 2.29 -13.69
N ASN A 221 4.10 3.08 -12.78
CA ASN A 221 3.82 4.49 -12.61
C ASN A 221 5.03 5.30 -13.07
N TYR A 222 4.75 6.49 -13.59
CA TYR A 222 5.78 7.39 -14.09
C TYR A 222 5.78 8.67 -13.25
N ARG A 223 6.96 9.17 -12.94
CA ARG A 223 7.16 10.48 -12.34
C ARG A 223 7.62 11.44 -13.43
N PHE A 224 6.95 12.56 -13.54
CA PHE A 224 7.28 13.62 -14.47
C PHE A 224 7.60 14.91 -13.71
N GLU A 225 8.54 15.64 -14.21
CA GLU A 225 8.87 17.00 -13.78
C GLU A 225 8.50 17.94 -14.91
N ILE A 226 7.62 18.89 -14.63
CA ILE A 226 7.20 19.93 -15.58
C ILE A 226 7.83 21.23 -15.14
N GLN A 227 8.61 21.85 -16.04
CA GLN A 227 9.17 23.17 -15.82
C GLN A 227 8.19 24.21 -16.37
N LEU A 228 7.72 25.14 -15.52
CA LEU A 228 6.88 26.26 -15.87
C LEU A 228 7.71 27.54 -16.07
#